data_a4672330c1a2df99da7bfbdef2cb2878
#
_entry.id   a4672330c1a2df99da7bfbdef2cb2878
#
_cell.length_a   1.000
_cell.length_b   1.000
_cell.length_c   1.000
_cell.angle_alpha   90.00
_cell.angle_beta   90.00
_cell.angle_gamma   90.00
#
_symmetry.space_group_name_H-M   'P 1'
#
loop_
_entity.id
_entity.type
_entity.pdbx_description
1 polymer ?
#
loop_
_entity_poly.entity_id
_entity_poly.type
_entity_poly.pdbx_seq_one_letter_code
_entity_poly.pdbx_strand_id
1 'polypeptide(L)'
;MNLSNVVYFGAMLLITIWVQSCEDKISAKKGSANKNFPSQIIYNTDIVRRDSGNINLKFRAKIIEKYEYVDSPYVVAKKGFYLEYFDKKKAKKPGKIWADYAVFNEKKNTYEAKGNVWILTSDGTSFKTKSIFWDKNKKEMSTKDSVFVMDNKGNSLVGANGMRAKEDFTEYTFYDNSGDFEVNALPDTKR
;
A
#
# COMPACT_ATOMS: atom_id res chain seq x y z
N MET A 1 -42.07 54.23 27.93
CA MET A 1 -41.47 52.98 27.50
C MET A 1 -42.59 52.15 26.91
N ASN A 2 -42.68 52.06 25.58
CA ASN A 2 -43.84 51.48 24.89
C ASN A 2 -43.90 49.96 25.14
N LEU A 3 -45.10 49.50 25.53
CA LEU A 3 -45.38 48.08 25.84
C LEU A 3 -44.95 47.13 24.70
N SER A 4 -45.01 47.57 23.44
CA SER A 4 -44.56 46.91 22.24
C SER A 4 -43.07 46.57 22.28
N ASN A 5 -42.19 47.48 22.72
CA ASN A 5 -40.74 47.26 22.78
C ASN A 5 -40.34 46.26 23.86
N VAL A 6 -41.12 46.16 24.94
CA VAL A 6 -40.86 45.15 26.00
C VAL A 6 -41.22 43.74 25.53
N VAL A 7 -42.30 43.63 24.72
CA VAL A 7 -42.71 42.33 24.14
C VAL A 7 -41.72 41.83 23.12
N TYR A 8 -41.16 42.69 22.25
CA TYR A 8 -40.12 42.30 21.29
C TYR A 8 -38.81 41.92 21.97
N PHE A 9 -38.43 42.62 23.06
CA PHE A 9 -37.22 42.25 23.82
C PHE A 9 -37.38 40.94 24.56
N GLY A 10 -38.56 40.63 25.08
CA GLY A 10 -38.90 39.35 25.70
C GLY A 10 -38.92 38.18 24.72
N ALA A 11 -39.48 38.41 23.50
CA ALA A 11 -39.50 37.40 22.44
C ALA A 11 -38.08 37.09 21.89
N MET A 12 -37.22 38.12 21.78
CA MET A 12 -35.84 37.93 21.32
C MET A 12 -34.99 37.20 22.35
N LEU A 13 -35.24 37.41 23.65
CA LEU A 13 -34.53 36.70 24.73
C LEU A 13 -34.94 35.23 24.82
N LEU A 14 -36.16 34.86 24.46
CA LEU A 14 -36.66 33.49 24.45
C LEU A 14 -36.11 32.66 23.29
N ILE A 15 -35.73 33.28 22.17
CA ILE A 15 -35.19 32.60 21.00
C ILE A 15 -33.71 32.20 21.22
N THR A 16 -32.97 32.91 22.07
CA THR A 16 -31.54 32.61 22.35
C THR A 16 -31.33 31.39 23.23
N ILE A 17 -32.36 30.86 23.87
CA ILE A 17 -32.23 29.69 24.78
C ILE A 17 -32.27 28.35 24.03
N TRP A 18 -32.68 28.34 22.75
CA TRP A 18 -32.85 27.09 21.99
C TRP A 18 -31.62 26.64 21.21
N VAL A 19 -30.53 27.36 21.25
CA VAL A 19 -29.24 26.95 20.64
C VAL A 19 -28.24 26.39 21.69
N GLN A 20 -28.71 25.71 22.70
CA GLN A 20 -27.88 24.77 23.44
C GLN A 20 -27.72 23.52 22.60
N SER A 21 -26.89 23.62 21.58
CA SER A 21 -26.34 22.43 20.90
C SER A 21 -25.66 21.61 21.98
N CYS A 22 -26.23 20.44 22.31
CA CYS A 22 -25.53 19.41 23.05
C CYS A 22 -24.28 19.06 22.25
N GLU A 23 -23.15 19.65 22.60
CA GLU A 23 -21.88 19.04 22.38
C GLU A 23 -21.83 17.83 23.33
N ASP A 24 -22.41 16.72 22.93
CA ASP A 24 -22.05 15.43 23.47
C ASP A 24 -20.55 15.26 23.19
N LYS A 25 -19.75 15.74 24.12
CA LYS A 25 -18.40 15.21 24.30
C LYS A 25 -18.60 13.74 24.56
N ILE A 26 -18.68 12.95 23.47
CA ILE A 26 -18.38 11.54 23.50
C ILE A 26 -16.93 11.54 23.96
N SER A 27 -16.73 11.61 25.28
CA SER A 27 -15.54 11.08 25.92
C SER A 27 -15.58 9.60 25.55
N ALA A 28 -15.06 9.27 24.36
CA ALA A 28 -14.68 7.92 24.06
C ALA A 28 -13.79 7.55 25.26
N LYS A 29 -14.41 6.92 26.28
CA LYS A 29 -13.64 6.14 27.24
C LYS A 29 -12.65 5.43 26.36
N LYS A 30 -11.36 5.75 26.48
CA LYS A 30 -10.29 4.88 26.02
C LYS A 30 -10.47 3.59 26.82
N GLY A 31 -11.54 2.84 26.45
CA GLY A 31 -11.66 1.46 26.84
C GLY A 31 -10.36 0.88 26.35
N SER A 32 -9.69 0.14 27.17
CA SER A 32 -8.47 -0.60 26.84
C SER A 32 -8.72 -1.30 25.50
N ALA A 33 -8.45 -0.59 24.41
CA ALA A 33 -8.60 -1.15 23.08
C ALA A 33 -7.66 -2.33 23.06
N ASN A 34 -8.23 -3.53 22.95
CA ASN A 34 -7.43 -4.75 23.00
C ASN A 34 -6.49 -4.69 21.80
N LYS A 35 -5.21 -4.44 22.07
CA LYS A 35 -4.15 -4.29 21.06
C LYS A 35 -4.04 -5.50 20.12
N ASN A 36 -4.64 -6.61 20.46
CA ASN A 36 -4.59 -7.87 19.72
C ASN A 36 -5.72 -8.02 18.68
N PHE A 37 -6.66 -7.09 18.63
CA PHE A 37 -7.76 -7.14 17.65
C PHE A 37 -7.68 -5.98 16.66
N PRO A 38 -8.05 -6.22 15.39
CA PRO A 38 -8.13 -5.14 14.42
C PRO A 38 -9.19 -4.11 14.83
N SER A 39 -8.88 -2.83 14.65
CA SER A 39 -9.83 -1.73 14.82
C SER A 39 -10.86 -1.68 13.69
N GLN A 40 -10.50 -2.23 12.53
CA GLN A 40 -11.36 -2.30 11.34
C GLN A 40 -11.05 -3.55 10.53
N ILE A 41 -12.11 -4.19 10.02
CA ILE A 41 -12.02 -5.28 9.05
C ILE A 41 -12.86 -4.92 7.83
N ILE A 42 -12.28 -5.00 6.64
CA ILE A 42 -12.95 -4.72 5.37
C ILE A 42 -12.83 -5.97 4.50
N TYR A 43 -13.95 -6.41 3.93
CA TYR A 43 -14.00 -7.57 3.05
C TYR A 43 -14.18 -7.14 1.59
N ASN A 44 -13.58 -7.91 0.67
CA ASN A 44 -13.73 -7.75 -0.78
C ASN A 44 -13.43 -6.32 -1.26
N THR A 45 -12.28 -5.80 -0.85
CA THR A 45 -11.86 -4.44 -1.15
C THR A 45 -11.46 -4.30 -2.63
N ASP A 46 -11.97 -3.27 -3.29
CA ASP A 46 -11.51 -2.80 -4.62
C ASP A 46 -11.28 -1.29 -4.56
N ILE A 47 -10.02 -0.88 -4.59
CA ILE A 47 -9.62 0.53 -4.48
C ILE A 47 -9.00 0.96 -5.80
N VAL A 48 -9.51 2.06 -6.36
CA VAL A 48 -8.95 2.74 -7.53
C VAL A 48 -8.49 4.13 -7.11
N ARG A 49 -7.17 4.36 -7.13
CA ARG A 49 -6.61 5.69 -6.89
C ARG A 49 -6.36 6.40 -8.21
N ARG A 50 -6.78 7.66 -8.26
CA ARG A 50 -6.56 8.56 -9.40
C ARG A 50 -5.67 9.72 -8.97
N ASP A 51 -4.83 10.19 -9.89
CA ASP A 51 -4.05 11.40 -9.77
C ASP A 51 -4.22 12.22 -11.04
N SER A 52 -4.73 13.46 -10.88
CA SER A 52 -5.03 14.35 -12.01
C SER A 52 -5.90 13.68 -13.09
N GLY A 53 -6.95 12.93 -12.65
CA GLY A 53 -7.88 12.21 -13.53
C GLY A 53 -7.40 10.85 -14.02
N ASN A 54 -6.10 10.55 -13.98
CA ASN A 54 -5.53 9.28 -14.44
C ASN A 54 -5.46 8.25 -13.32
N ILE A 55 -5.77 7.00 -13.64
CA ILE A 55 -5.58 5.90 -12.69
C ILE A 55 -4.07 5.71 -12.49
N ASN A 56 -3.63 5.74 -11.23
CA ASN A 56 -2.24 5.47 -10.88
C ASN A 56 -2.08 4.18 -10.08
N LEU A 57 -3.16 3.65 -9.48
CA LEU A 57 -3.14 2.42 -8.73
C LEU A 57 -4.53 1.77 -8.71
N LYS A 58 -4.57 0.44 -8.82
CA LYS A 58 -5.72 -0.38 -8.48
C LYS A 58 -5.28 -1.44 -7.47
N PHE A 59 -6.02 -1.59 -6.41
CA PHE A 59 -5.71 -2.55 -5.35
C PHE A 59 -6.94 -3.37 -5.02
N ARG A 60 -6.79 -4.70 -4.94
CA ARG A 60 -7.83 -5.62 -4.52
C ARG A 60 -7.30 -6.54 -3.43
N ALA A 61 -8.13 -6.79 -2.42
CA ALA A 61 -7.84 -7.78 -1.39
C ALA A 61 -9.13 -8.40 -0.86
N LYS A 62 -9.06 -9.68 -0.47
CA LYS A 62 -10.23 -10.37 0.12
C LYS A 62 -10.53 -9.87 1.51
N ILE A 63 -9.51 -9.63 2.33
CA ILE A 63 -9.65 -9.15 3.69
C ILE A 63 -8.58 -8.13 3.96
N ILE A 64 -8.98 -6.96 4.47
CA ILE A 64 -8.09 -5.94 5.03
C ILE A 64 -8.39 -5.81 6.52
N GLU A 65 -7.36 -5.88 7.34
CA GLU A 65 -7.45 -5.62 8.77
C GLU A 65 -6.55 -4.44 9.14
N LYS A 66 -7.09 -3.49 9.89
CA LYS A 66 -6.35 -2.34 10.40
C LYS A 66 -6.14 -2.45 11.89
N TYR A 67 -4.93 -2.20 12.36
CA TYR A 67 -4.51 -2.23 13.76
C TYR A 67 -4.02 -0.85 14.15
N GLU A 68 -4.93 -0.01 14.67
CA GLU A 68 -4.64 1.40 15.03
C GLU A 68 -4.13 1.57 16.44
N TYR A 69 -4.55 0.69 17.38
CA TYR A 69 -4.31 0.86 18.81
C TYR A 69 -3.03 0.16 19.30
N VAL A 70 -2.07 -0.01 18.41
CA VAL A 70 -0.73 -0.55 18.69
C VAL A 70 0.32 0.55 18.61
N ASP A 71 1.49 0.32 19.19
CA ASP A 71 2.57 1.33 19.26
C ASP A 71 3.10 1.71 17.85
N SER A 72 2.97 0.82 16.89
CA SER A 72 3.28 1.05 15.47
C SER A 72 2.12 0.58 14.62
N PRO A 73 1.15 1.45 14.28
CA PRO A 73 -0.04 1.11 13.51
C PRO A 73 0.30 0.46 12.17
N TYR A 74 -0.48 -0.55 11.80
CA TYR A 74 -0.27 -1.28 10.54
C TYR A 74 -1.58 -1.78 9.94
N VAL A 75 -1.54 -2.03 8.65
CA VAL A 75 -2.64 -2.61 7.87
C VAL A 75 -2.17 -3.94 7.27
N VAL A 76 -3.05 -4.92 7.29
CA VAL A 76 -2.77 -6.27 6.77
C VAL A 76 -3.76 -6.59 5.66
N ALA A 77 -3.26 -7.07 4.53
CA ALA A 77 -4.07 -7.75 3.52
C ALA A 77 -3.91 -9.27 3.69
N LYS A 78 -5.03 -9.97 3.87
CA LYS A 78 -5.09 -11.43 4.08
C LYS A 78 -5.84 -12.13 2.95
N LYS A 79 -5.53 -13.42 2.74
CA LYS A 79 -6.16 -14.28 1.73
C LYS A 79 -5.97 -13.79 0.29
N GLY A 80 -4.80 -13.23 0.03
CA GLY A 80 -4.38 -12.74 -1.26
C GLY A 80 -4.71 -11.29 -1.51
N PHE A 81 -3.80 -10.62 -2.21
CA PHE A 81 -4.01 -9.30 -2.77
C PHE A 81 -3.49 -9.22 -4.20
N TYR A 82 -3.98 -8.23 -4.91
CA TYR A 82 -3.60 -7.87 -6.26
C TYR A 82 -3.45 -6.36 -6.36
N LEU A 83 -2.33 -5.91 -6.93
CA LEU A 83 -2.03 -4.51 -7.15
C LEU A 83 -1.67 -4.27 -8.61
N GLU A 84 -2.28 -3.28 -9.26
CA GLU A 84 -1.79 -2.66 -10.50
C GLU A 84 -1.24 -1.28 -10.18
N TYR A 85 -0.05 -0.97 -10.66
CA TYR A 85 0.51 0.37 -10.58
C TYR A 85 0.85 0.91 -11.96
N PHE A 86 0.56 2.18 -12.19
CA PHE A 86 0.72 2.84 -13.48
C PHE A 86 1.82 3.89 -13.36
N ASP A 87 2.89 3.70 -14.11
CA ASP A 87 3.94 4.71 -14.23
C ASP A 87 3.48 5.84 -15.15
N LYS A 88 3.57 7.09 -14.70
CA LYS A 88 3.20 8.28 -15.48
C LYS A 88 3.95 8.37 -16.81
N LYS A 89 5.18 7.84 -16.88
CA LYS A 89 6.04 7.89 -18.07
C LYS A 89 5.85 6.70 -19.03
N LYS A 90 5.31 5.58 -18.55
CA LYS A 90 5.20 4.31 -19.28
C LYS A 90 3.74 3.81 -19.37
N ALA A 91 2.79 4.71 -19.41
CA ALA A 91 1.35 4.52 -19.13
C ALA A 91 0.58 3.48 -19.97
N LYS A 92 1.18 2.74 -20.91
CA LYS A 92 0.43 1.79 -21.75
C LYS A 92 0.16 0.44 -21.08
N LYS A 93 1.01 -0.01 -20.15
CA LYS A 93 0.84 -1.28 -19.43
C LYS A 93 1.15 -1.09 -17.95
N PRO A 94 0.24 -1.47 -17.04
CA PRO A 94 0.53 -1.41 -15.62
C PRO A 94 1.55 -2.47 -15.22
N GLY A 95 2.37 -2.15 -14.23
CA GLY A 95 3.04 -3.17 -13.45
C GLY A 95 2.03 -3.82 -12.51
N LYS A 96 2.26 -5.08 -12.12
CA LYS A 96 1.32 -5.89 -11.33
C LYS A 96 2.06 -6.61 -10.22
N ILE A 97 1.41 -6.74 -9.07
CA ILE A 97 1.95 -7.47 -7.92
C ILE A 97 0.85 -8.35 -7.35
N TRP A 98 1.18 -9.61 -7.06
CA TRP A 98 0.34 -10.57 -6.33
C TRP A 98 1.12 -11.13 -5.16
N ALA A 99 0.44 -11.41 -4.06
CA ALA A 99 0.94 -12.24 -2.98
C ALA A 99 -0.23 -12.73 -2.11
N ASP A 100 0.03 -13.72 -1.25
CA ASP A 100 -0.98 -14.28 -0.36
C ASP A 100 -1.28 -13.36 0.82
N TYR A 101 -0.29 -12.56 1.22
CA TYR A 101 -0.33 -11.72 2.41
C TYR A 101 0.54 -10.48 2.24
N ALA A 102 0.09 -9.35 2.79
CA ALA A 102 0.91 -8.15 2.88
C ALA A 102 0.66 -7.38 4.18
N VAL A 103 1.70 -6.70 4.65
CA VAL A 103 1.64 -5.75 5.77
C VAL A 103 2.15 -4.39 5.30
N PHE A 104 1.43 -3.36 5.66
CA PHE A 104 1.86 -1.97 5.56
C PHE A 104 2.03 -1.39 6.96
N ASN A 105 3.22 -0.96 7.32
CA ASN A 105 3.51 -0.24 8.55
C ASN A 105 3.46 1.27 8.29
N GLU A 106 2.44 1.93 8.80
CA GLU A 106 2.19 3.35 8.55
C GLU A 106 3.33 4.24 9.09
N LYS A 107 3.78 3.96 10.32
CA LYS A 107 4.81 4.77 10.99
C LYS A 107 6.18 4.65 10.32
N LYS A 108 6.53 3.46 9.88
CA LYS A 108 7.82 3.18 9.22
C LYS A 108 7.77 3.44 7.72
N ASN A 109 6.56 3.57 7.14
CA ASN A 109 6.33 3.69 5.70
C ASN A 109 6.96 2.53 4.90
N THR A 110 6.77 1.30 5.43
CA THR A 110 7.31 0.07 4.87
C THR A 110 6.21 -0.91 4.52
N TYR A 111 6.44 -1.68 3.46
CA TYR A 111 5.55 -2.74 3.01
C TYR A 111 6.30 -4.06 3.01
N GLU A 112 5.63 -5.14 3.36
CA GLU A 112 6.13 -6.49 3.26
C GLU A 112 5.07 -7.37 2.62
N ALA A 113 5.41 -8.07 1.54
CA ALA A 113 4.55 -9.07 0.92
C ALA A 113 5.14 -10.46 1.11
N LYS A 114 4.27 -11.44 1.40
CA LYS A 114 4.65 -12.84 1.70
C LYS A 114 3.73 -13.82 1.01
N GLY A 115 4.29 -14.98 0.69
CA GLY A 115 3.60 -16.10 0.06
C GLY A 115 3.33 -15.86 -1.42
N ASN A 116 3.90 -16.69 -2.27
CA ASN A 116 3.70 -16.70 -3.71
C ASN A 116 3.81 -15.31 -4.36
N VAL A 117 4.80 -14.52 -3.92
CA VAL A 117 4.98 -13.17 -4.45
C VAL A 117 5.32 -13.25 -5.93
N TRP A 118 4.51 -12.61 -6.75
CA TRP A 118 4.76 -12.46 -8.17
C TRP A 118 4.63 -10.99 -8.57
N ILE A 119 5.68 -10.47 -9.20
CA ILE A 119 5.74 -9.10 -9.71
C ILE A 119 5.93 -9.19 -11.21
N LEU A 120 5.11 -8.44 -11.94
CA LEU A 120 5.25 -8.23 -13.39
C LEU A 120 5.42 -6.74 -13.62
N THR A 121 6.55 -6.34 -14.16
CA THR A 121 6.84 -4.94 -14.47
C THR A 121 6.15 -4.51 -15.77
N SER A 122 6.06 -3.21 -16.00
CA SER A 122 5.39 -2.65 -17.19
C SER A 122 6.10 -3.00 -18.50
N ASP A 123 7.38 -3.36 -18.47
CA ASP A 123 8.18 -3.81 -19.62
C ASP A 123 8.10 -5.34 -19.86
N GLY A 124 7.42 -6.07 -18.96
CA GLY A 124 7.17 -7.50 -19.11
C GLY A 124 8.15 -8.39 -18.36
N THR A 125 9.08 -7.85 -17.59
CA THR A 125 9.95 -8.63 -16.71
C THR A 125 9.15 -9.15 -15.51
N SER A 126 9.28 -10.43 -15.19
CA SER A 126 8.60 -11.07 -14.06
C SER A 126 9.57 -11.50 -12.99
N PHE A 127 9.19 -11.33 -11.73
CA PHE A 127 9.93 -11.74 -10.54
C PHE A 127 9.04 -12.62 -9.68
N LYS A 128 9.56 -13.79 -9.24
CA LYS A 128 8.87 -14.69 -8.32
C LYS A 128 9.75 -14.94 -7.11
N THR A 129 9.20 -14.80 -5.91
CA THR A 129 9.92 -15.02 -4.65
C THR A 129 8.94 -15.40 -3.53
N LYS A 130 9.43 -15.82 -2.38
CA LYS A 130 8.59 -16.12 -1.20
C LYS A 130 8.16 -14.86 -0.47
N SER A 131 9.04 -13.86 -0.39
CA SER A 131 8.72 -12.59 0.25
C SER A 131 9.43 -11.43 -0.44
N ILE A 132 8.92 -10.21 -0.25
CA ILE A 132 9.60 -8.97 -0.63
C ILE A 132 9.29 -7.89 0.38
N PHE A 133 10.30 -7.11 0.72
CA PHE A 133 10.22 -5.94 1.57
C PHE A 133 10.45 -4.67 0.75
N TRP A 134 9.60 -3.66 0.93
CA TRP A 134 9.73 -2.37 0.31
C TRP A 134 9.86 -1.28 1.37
N ASP A 135 10.99 -0.59 1.38
CA ASP A 135 11.23 0.63 2.15
C ASP A 135 10.94 1.84 1.24
N LYS A 136 9.78 2.44 1.42
CA LYS A 136 9.34 3.55 0.59
C LYS A 136 10.18 4.82 0.82
N ASN A 137 10.72 4.99 2.03
CA ASN A 137 11.60 6.15 2.32
C ASN A 137 12.92 6.05 1.56
N LYS A 138 13.44 4.84 1.39
CA LYS A 138 14.64 4.56 0.61
C LYS A 138 14.37 4.34 -0.87
N LYS A 139 13.11 4.18 -1.27
CA LYS A 139 12.68 3.77 -2.61
C LYS A 139 13.34 2.48 -3.07
N GLU A 140 13.47 1.54 -2.16
CA GLU A 140 14.19 0.30 -2.34
C GLU A 140 13.31 -0.90 -2.01
N MET A 141 13.36 -1.92 -2.86
CA MET A 141 12.81 -3.24 -2.62
C MET A 141 13.92 -4.25 -2.35
N SER A 142 13.70 -5.19 -1.45
CA SER A 142 14.69 -6.22 -1.13
C SER A 142 14.04 -7.52 -0.67
N THR A 143 14.73 -8.61 -0.88
CA THR A 143 14.42 -9.91 -0.29
C THR A 143 15.70 -10.68 -0.01
N LYS A 144 15.64 -11.59 0.97
CA LYS A 144 16.69 -12.58 1.25
C LYS A 144 16.32 -13.96 0.69
N ASP A 145 15.08 -14.12 0.24
CA ASP A 145 14.63 -15.36 -0.39
C ASP A 145 15.17 -15.45 -1.81
N SER A 146 15.29 -16.66 -2.31
CA SER A 146 15.60 -16.89 -3.72
C SER A 146 14.59 -16.19 -4.63
N VAL A 147 15.07 -15.57 -5.70
CA VAL A 147 14.26 -14.86 -6.69
C VAL A 147 14.47 -15.48 -8.05
N PHE A 148 13.39 -15.93 -8.68
CA PHE A 148 13.38 -16.30 -10.09
C PHE A 148 12.92 -15.11 -10.92
N VAL A 149 13.71 -14.76 -11.93
CA VAL A 149 13.41 -13.66 -12.86
C VAL A 149 13.33 -14.19 -14.27
N MET A 150 12.39 -13.67 -15.04
CA MET A 150 12.29 -13.93 -16.47
C MET A 150 11.95 -12.62 -17.18
N ASP A 151 12.74 -12.26 -18.18
CA ASP A 151 12.51 -11.10 -19.01
C ASP A 151 11.46 -11.39 -20.11
N ASN A 152 11.09 -10.35 -20.85
CA ASN A 152 10.13 -10.47 -21.95
C ASN A 152 10.66 -11.18 -23.20
N LYS A 153 11.94 -11.56 -23.24
CA LYS A 153 12.59 -12.33 -24.31
C LYS A 153 12.73 -13.80 -23.95
N GLY A 154 12.43 -14.18 -22.70
CA GLY A 154 12.57 -15.55 -22.21
C GLY A 154 13.90 -15.85 -21.51
N ASN A 155 14.80 -14.87 -21.39
CA ASN A 155 16.00 -15.04 -20.57
C ASN A 155 15.60 -15.18 -19.10
N SER A 156 16.22 -16.12 -18.40
CA SER A 156 15.92 -16.38 -17.00
C SER A 156 17.16 -16.28 -16.12
N LEU A 157 16.93 -15.87 -14.88
CA LEU A 157 17.95 -15.74 -13.85
C LEU A 157 17.38 -16.14 -12.50
N VAL A 158 18.20 -16.82 -11.69
CA VAL A 158 17.93 -17.13 -10.30
C VAL A 158 18.94 -16.40 -9.43
N GLY A 159 18.48 -15.51 -8.56
CA GLY A 159 19.26 -14.97 -7.45
C GLY A 159 19.03 -15.87 -6.23
N ALA A 160 19.98 -16.74 -5.89
CA ALA A 160 19.81 -17.75 -4.86
C ALA A 160 19.70 -17.16 -3.45
N ASN A 161 20.46 -16.10 -3.16
CA ASN A 161 20.56 -15.45 -1.85
C ASN A 161 19.90 -14.09 -1.79
N GLY A 162 18.89 -13.86 -2.65
CA GLY A 162 18.07 -12.68 -2.62
C GLY A 162 18.36 -11.62 -3.69
N MET A 163 17.70 -10.49 -3.51
CA MET A 163 17.73 -9.37 -4.45
C MET A 163 17.59 -8.04 -3.70
N ARG A 164 18.22 -7.01 -4.26
CA ARG A 164 17.93 -5.60 -3.98
C ARG A 164 17.58 -4.90 -5.29
N ALA A 165 16.53 -4.08 -5.29
CA ALA A 165 16.07 -3.37 -6.47
C ALA A 165 15.59 -1.96 -6.12
N LYS A 166 15.63 -1.03 -7.06
CA LYS A 166 14.87 0.22 -6.98
C LYS A 166 13.37 -0.06 -7.03
N GLU A 167 12.55 0.80 -6.43
CA GLU A 167 11.08 0.60 -6.38
C GLU A 167 10.42 0.53 -7.76
N ASP A 168 11.04 1.07 -8.80
CA ASP A 168 10.57 1.04 -10.19
C ASP A 168 11.17 -0.11 -11.02
N PHE A 169 11.98 -0.98 -10.39
CA PHE A 169 12.70 -2.08 -11.02
C PHE A 169 13.60 -1.68 -12.20
N THR A 170 14.03 -0.43 -12.30
CA THR A 170 14.99 0.02 -13.34
C THR A 170 16.39 -0.51 -13.10
N GLU A 171 16.74 -0.76 -11.85
CA GLU A 171 18.02 -1.33 -11.44
C GLU A 171 17.77 -2.38 -10.36
N TYR A 172 18.41 -3.54 -10.50
CA TYR A 172 18.36 -4.60 -9.50
C TYR A 172 19.68 -5.40 -9.46
N THR A 173 20.01 -5.88 -8.28
CA THR A 173 21.20 -6.69 -8.00
C THR A 173 20.77 -7.99 -7.33
N PHE A 174 21.27 -9.10 -7.81
CA PHE A 174 21.08 -10.43 -7.20
C PHE A 174 22.34 -10.85 -6.48
N TYR A 175 22.16 -11.69 -5.46
CA TYR A 175 23.22 -12.33 -4.74
C TYR A 175 23.24 -13.81 -5.12
N ASP A 176 24.43 -14.34 -5.49
CA ASP A 176 24.65 -15.70 -5.98
C ASP A 176 23.69 -16.09 -7.12
N ASN A 177 23.99 -15.61 -8.31
CA ASN A 177 23.11 -15.75 -9.48
C ASN A 177 23.57 -16.87 -10.41
N SER A 178 22.60 -17.57 -10.99
CA SER A 178 22.73 -18.48 -12.12
C SER A 178 21.57 -18.24 -13.09
N GLY A 179 21.77 -18.48 -14.38
CA GLY A 179 20.69 -18.28 -15.34
C GLY A 179 21.09 -18.58 -16.78
N ASP A 180 20.08 -18.61 -17.64
CA ASP A 180 20.21 -18.82 -19.07
C ASP A 180 19.94 -17.50 -19.81
N PHE A 181 20.87 -17.12 -20.68
CA PHE A 181 20.79 -15.89 -21.46
C PHE A 181 21.02 -16.18 -22.93
N GLU A 182 20.33 -15.48 -23.82
CA GLU A 182 20.74 -15.41 -25.21
C GLU A 182 22.11 -14.74 -25.34
N VAL A 183 22.99 -15.29 -26.15
CA VAL A 183 24.41 -14.86 -26.32
C VAL A 183 24.48 -13.36 -26.70
N ASN A 184 23.48 -12.83 -27.39
CA ASN A 184 23.42 -11.42 -27.80
C ASN A 184 22.96 -10.46 -26.69
N ALA A 185 22.56 -10.97 -25.52
CA ALA A 185 22.08 -10.17 -24.39
C ALA A 185 23.15 -9.89 -23.33
N LEU A 186 24.33 -10.47 -23.45
CA LEU A 186 25.43 -10.21 -22.53
C LEU A 186 26.05 -8.84 -22.83
N PRO A 187 26.20 -7.96 -21.83
CA PRO A 187 26.93 -6.73 -22.02
C PRO A 187 28.37 -7.05 -22.39
N ASP A 188 28.89 -6.33 -23.38
CA ASP A 188 30.26 -6.46 -23.84
C ASP A 188 31.21 -6.10 -22.67
N THR A 189 31.75 -7.11 -22.02
CA THR A 189 32.75 -6.91 -20.96
C THR A 189 34.07 -6.53 -21.63
N LYS A 190 34.21 -5.25 -21.97
CA LYS A 190 35.53 -4.68 -22.30
C LYS A 190 36.40 -4.84 -21.09
N ARG A 191 37.40 -5.75 -21.21
CA ARG A 191 38.55 -5.84 -20.32
C ARG A 191 39.42 -4.58 -20.44
#